data_cd455e2abd9498f7eb990566f08aec7b
#
_entry.id   cd455e2abd9498f7eb990566f08aec7b
#
_cell.length_a   1.000
_cell.length_b   1.000
_cell.length_c   1.000
_cell.angle_alpha   90.00
_cell.angle_beta   90.00
_cell.angle_gamma   90.00
#
_symmetry.space_group_name_H-M   'P 1'
#
loop_
_entity.id
_entity.type
_entity.pdbx_description
1 polymer ?
#
loop_
_entity_poly.entity_id
_entity_poly.type
_entity_poly.pdbx_seq_one_letter_code
_entity_poly.pdbx_strand_id
1 'polypeptide(L)'
;MAAQTEEIAGLVESVIRPLIDNPDDLVIDARETEDGSIFVEVRVNEEDAGKVIGRQGRAIKAIRTLARAAASSTNTHVDVELLD
;
A
#
# COMPACT_ATOMS: atom_id res chain seq x y z
N MET A 1 -10.77 11.52 4.28
CA MET A 1 -10.44 12.77 3.57
C MET A 1 -9.41 12.48 2.49
N ALA A 2 -9.53 13.16 1.36
CA ALA A 2 -8.63 12.97 0.22
C ALA A 2 -7.14 13.14 0.60
N ALA A 3 -6.84 14.13 1.45
CA ALA A 3 -5.46 14.40 1.85
C ALA A 3 -4.83 13.21 2.57
N GLN A 4 -5.57 12.56 3.49
CA GLN A 4 -5.05 11.39 4.20
C GLN A 4 -4.89 10.20 3.26
N THR A 5 -5.83 10.01 2.36
CA THR A 5 -5.77 8.95 1.37
C THR A 5 -4.53 9.11 0.50
N GLU A 6 -4.26 10.34 0.05
CA GLU A 6 -3.08 10.64 -0.76
C GLU A 6 -1.78 10.44 0.00
N GLU A 7 -1.74 10.81 1.28
CA GLU A 7 -0.56 10.61 2.11
C GLU A 7 -0.23 9.14 2.26
N ILE A 8 -1.25 8.32 2.50
CA ILE A 8 -1.04 6.87 2.66
C ILE A 8 -0.63 6.24 1.33
N ALA A 9 -1.26 6.65 0.23
CA ALA A 9 -0.86 6.17 -1.09
C ALA A 9 0.59 6.53 -1.39
N GLY A 10 1.01 7.75 -1.07
CA GLY A 10 2.40 8.18 -1.26
C GLY A 10 3.38 7.39 -0.43
N LEU A 11 3.02 7.08 0.82
CA LEU A 11 3.86 6.27 1.69
C LEU A 11 4.02 4.87 1.12
N VAL A 12 2.93 4.23 0.74
CA VAL A 12 2.95 2.88 0.16
C VAL A 12 3.80 2.87 -1.11
N GLU A 13 3.61 3.85 -1.97
CA GLU A 13 4.42 3.97 -3.19
C GLU A 13 5.90 4.11 -2.87
N SER A 14 6.26 4.94 -1.91
CA SER A 14 7.66 5.19 -1.57
C SER A 14 8.35 3.95 -1.03
N VAL A 15 7.60 3.07 -0.36
CA VAL A 15 8.15 1.82 0.16
C VAL A 15 8.26 0.77 -0.95
N ILE A 16 7.28 0.68 -1.83
CA ILE A 16 7.23 -0.35 -2.87
C ILE A 16 8.17 -0.05 -4.02
N ARG A 17 8.26 1.21 -4.44
CA ARG A 17 9.04 1.59 -5.63
C ARG A 17 10.49 1.08 -5.59
N PRO A 18 11.23 1.19 -4.48
CA PRO A 18 12.60 0.67 -4.43
C PRO A 18 12.70 -0.85 -4.50
N LEU A 19 11.61 -1.57 -4.28
CA LEU A 19 11.62 -3.04 -4.25
C LEU A 19 11.42 -3.66 -5.63
N ILE A 20 10.93 -2.90 -6.60
CA ILE A 20 10.48 -3.46 -7.88
C ILE A 20 11.40 -3.05 -9.03
N ASP A 21 11.40 -3.87 -10.08
CA ASP A 21 12.19 -3.62 -11.28
C ASP A 21 11.40 -2.92 -12.39
N ASN A 22 10.08 -2.96 -12.31
CA ASN A 22 9.19 -2.39 -13.32
C ASN A 22 8.30 -1.30 -12.73
N PRO A 23 8.89 -0.16 -12.33
CA PRO A 23 8.12 0.88 -11.64
C PRO A 23 7.04 1.53 -12.50
N ASP A 24 7.19 1.47 -13.84
CA ASP A 24 6.19 2.01 -14.74
C ASP A 24 4.87 1.25 -14.69
N ASP A 25 4.92 0.00 -14.22
CA ASP A 25 3.73 -0.84 -14.10
C ASP A 25 3.06 -0.73 -12.73
N LEU A 26 3.66 0.02 -11.81
CA LEU A 26 3.11 0.19 -10.48
C LEU A 26 1.87 1.08 -10.53
N VAL A 27 0.77 0.58 -9.98
CA VAL A 27 -0.45 1.35 -9.82
C VAL A 27 -0.91 1.22 -8.38
N ILE A 28 -1.15 2.34 -7.74
CA ILE A 28 -1.68 2.38 -6.38
C ILE A 28 -2.98 3.15 -6.41
N ASP A 29 -4.04 2.49 -5.96
CA ASP A 29 -5.38 3.08 -5.90
C ASP A 29 -5.82 3.06 -4.44
N ALA A 30 -5.84 4.23 -3.81
CA ALA A 30 -6.24 4.37 -2.43
C ALA A 30 -7.56 5.13 -2.38
N ARG A 31 -8.51 4.60 -1.61
CA ARG A 31 -9.81 5.23 -1.49
C ARG A 31 -10.39 5.07 -0.09
N GLU A 32 -11.24 6.00 0.26
CA GLU A 32 -11.96 5.95 1.53
C GLU A 32 -13.24 5.15 1.30
N THR A 33 -13.53 4.23 2.22
CA THR A 33 -14.75 3.43 2.16
C THR A 33 -15.87 4.12 2.91
N GLU A 34 -17.09 3.57 2.80
CA GLU A 34 -18.27 4.17 3.42
C GLU A 34 -18.15 4.30 4.94
N ASP A 35 -17.45 3.38 5.57
CA ASP A 35 -17.27 3.42 7.04
C ASP A 35 -16.10 4.27 7.49
N GLY A 36 -15.47 5.01 6.57
CA GLY A 36 -14.34 5.88 6.89
C GLY A 36 -12.99 5.20 6.92
N SER A 37 -12.93 3.91 6.57
CA SER A 37 -11.66 3.20 6.44
C SER A 37 -10.99 3.57 5.12
N ILE A 38 -9.68 3.32 5.04
CA ILE A 38 -8.93 3.52 3.80
C ILE A 38 -8.53 2.17 3.25
N PHE A 39 -8.80 1.95 1.98
CA PHE A 39 -8.45 0.72 1.29
C PHE A 39 -7.47 1.05 0.18
N VAL A 40 -6.32 0.38 0.19
CA VAL A 40 -5.25 0.61 -0.77
C VAL A 40 -5.05 -0.64 -1.60
N GLU A 41 -5.27 -0.52 -2.89
CA GLU A 41 -5.01 -1.61 -3.84
C GLU A 41 -3.73 -1.32 -4.58
N VAL A 42 -2.86 -2.32 -4.66
CA VAL A 42 -1.56 -2.20 -5.30
C VAL A 42 -1.48 -3.20 -6.44
N ARG A 43 -1.07 -2.72 -7.62
CA ARG A 43 -0.78 -3.58 -8.76
C ARG A 43 0.65 -3.37 -9.19
N VAL A 44 1.35 -4.44 -9.47
CA VAL A 44 2.72 -4.39 -9.97
C VAL A 44 2.85 -5.34 -11.15
N ASN A 45 3.96 -5.22 -11.86
CA ASN A 45 4.29 -6.22 -12.87
C ASN A 45 4.36 -7.60 -12.20
N GLU A 46 3.87 -8.61 -12.90
CA GLU A 46 3.82 -9.98 -12.40
C GLU A 46 5.18 -10.44 -11.86
N GLU A 47 6.26 -10.02 -12.51
CA GLU A 47 7.61 -10.36 -12.08
C GLU A 47 7.98 -9.76 -10.73
N ASP A 48 7.34 -8.68 -10.35
CA ASP A 48 7.65 -7.96 -9.12
C ASP A 48 6.80 -8.38 -7.94
N ALA A 49 5.74 -9.15 -8.17
CA ALA A 49 4.79 -9.50 -7.10
C ALA A 49 5.47 -10.17 -5.92
N GLY A 50 6.39 -11.11 -6.20
CA GLY A 50 7.10 -11.81 -5.14
C GLY A 50 7.98 -10.89 -4.31
N LYS A 51 8.51 -9.84 -4.91
CA LYS A 51 9.36 -8.86 -4.20
C LYS A 51 8.54 -8.01 -3.24
N VAL A 52 7.32 -7.69 -3.62
CA VAL A 52 6.42 -6.89 -2.76
C VAL A 52 5.89 -7.74 -1.61
N ILE A 53 5.60 -9.00 -1.86
CA ILE A 53 5.18 -9.93 -0.81
C ILE A 53 6.34 -10.18 0.14
N GLY A 54 7.52 -10.44 -0.43
CA GLY A 54 8.71 -10.74 0.34
C GLY A 54 8.71 -12.18 0.85
N ARG A 55 9.86 -12.57 1.42
CA ARG A 55 10.00 -13.92 1.98
C ARG A 55 9.02 -14.10 3.13
N GLN A 56 8.20 -15.13 3.04
CA GLN A 56 7.20 -15.47 4.06
C GLN A 56 6.21 -14.32 4.32
N GLY A 57 6.01 -13.45 3.32
CA GLY A 57 5.08 -12.34 3.44
C GLY A 57 5.58 -11.19 4.29
N ARG A 58 6.88 -11.13 4.60
CA ARG A 58 7.41 -10.10 5.51
C ARG A 58 7.33 -8.69 4.96
N ALA A 59 7.57 -8.53 3.65
CA ALA A 59 7.53 -7.20 3.06
C ALA A 59 6.11 -6.64 3.06
N ILE A 60 5.13 -7.42 2.64
CA ILE A 60 3.74 -6.94 2.62
C ILE A 60 3.22 -6.67 4.02
N LYS A 61 3.63 -7.47 5.00
CA LYS A 61 3.25 -7.22 6.41
C LYS A 61 3.84 -5.91 6.91
N ALA A 62 5.09 -5.62 6.56
CA ALA A 62 5.73 -4.37 6.93
C ALA A 62 5.03 -3.18 6.29
N ILE A 63 4.66 -3.30 5.02
CA ILE A 63 3.94 -2.25 4.31
C ILE A 63 2.60 -1.96 5.00
N ARG A 64 1.86 -3.00 5.38
CA ARG A 64 0.60 -2.84 6.10
C ARG A 64 0.81 -2.15 7.44
N THR A 65 1.85 -2.55 8.17
CA THR A 65 2.17 -1.95 9.47
C THR A 65 2.48 -0.47 9.33
N LEU A 66 3.28 -0.11 8.33
CA LEU A 66 3.62 1.29 8.09
C LEU A 66 2.39 2.12 7.70
N ALA A 67 1.55 1.58 6.83
CA ALA A 67 0.33 2.28 6.41
C ALA A 67 -0.60 2.51 7.59
N ARG A 68 -0.77 1.51 8.45
CA ARG A 68 -1.61 1.62 9.65
C ARG A 68 -1.04 2.63 10.63
N ALA A 69 0.29 2.62 10.80
CA ALA A 69 0.96 3.57 11.69
C ALA A 69 0.74 5.01 11.22
N ALA A 70 0.78 5.23 9.91
CA ALA A 70 0.58 6.57 9.36
C ALA A 70 -0.84 7.10 9.62
N ALA A 71 -1.81 6.21 9.76
CA ALA A 71 -3.20 6.60 10.00
C ALA A 71 -3.60 6.51 11.47
N SER A 72 -2.69 6.11 12.35
CA SER A 72 -3.04 5.85 13.76
C SER A 72 -3.49 7.09 14.51
N SER A 73 -2.94 8.25 14.16
CA SER A 73 -3.29 9.50 14.84
C SER A 73 -4.74 9.91 14.61
N THR A 74 -5.35 9.45 13.53
CA THR A 74 -6.75 9.73 13.22
C THR A 74 -7.66 8.56 13.55
N ASN A 75 -7.09 7.48 14.10
CA ASN A 75 -7.82 6.26 14.42
C ASN A 75 -8.53 5.65 13.20
N THR A 76 -7.92 5.81 12.03
CA THR A 76 -8.48 5.31 10.78
C THR A 76 -7.95 3.92 10.50
N HIS A 77 -8.84 3.01 10.12
CA HIS A 77 -8.45 1.66 9.71
C HIS A 77 -7.93 1.69 8.28
N VAL A 78 -6.81 1.01 8.04
CA VAL A 78 -6.20 0.95 6.70
C VAL A 78 -5.92 -0.50 6.33
N ASP A 79 -6.35 -0.88 5.14
CA ASP A 79 -6.00 -2.17 4.54
C ASP A 79 -5.22 -1.94 3.26
N VAL A 80 -4.19 -2.75 3.06
CA VAL A 80 -3.39 -2.75 1.84
C VAL A 80 -3.48 -4.13 1.22
N GLU A 81 -3.85 -4.18 -0.05
CA GLU A 81 -3.97 -5.44 -0.77
C GLU A 81 -3.19 -5.41 -2.06
N LEU A 82 -2.41 -6.45 -2.29
CA LEU A 82 -1.70 -6.62 -3.55
C LEU A 82 -2.57 -7.44 -4.49
N LEU A 83 -2.88 -6.86 -5.64
CA LEU A 83 -3.69 -7.53 -6.66
C LEU A 83 -2.78 -8.20 -7.68
N ASP A 84 -3.19 -9.34 -8.15
CA ASP A 84 -2.48 -10.08 -9.19
C ASP A 84 -2.70 -9.50 -10.57
#